data_03b960a64abf7438ce99045a7a499e1c
#
_entry.id   03b960a64abf7438ce99045a7a499e1c
#
_cell.length_a   1.000
_cell.length_b   1.000
_cell.length_c   1.000
_cell.angle_alpha   90.00
_cell.angle_beta   90.00
_cell.angle_gamma   90.00
#
_symmetry.space_group_name_H-M   'P 1'
#
loop_
_entity.id
_entity.type
_entity.pdbx_description
1 polymer ?
#
loop_
_entity_poly.entity_id
_entity_poly.type
_entity_poly.pdbx_seq_one_letter_code
_entity_poly.pdbx_strand_id
1 'polypeptide(L)'
;MWIEIIEIRSFPGSRNLLELHMQNFLEVIQKKHQNQSIKVFSKSNLNTDSVILIHNESIDYKPEGSKLGLQMASSLKEFGMINHAVWIEFQS
;
A
#
# COMPACT_ATOMS: atom_id res chain seq x y z
N MET A 1 -0.37 -3.78 -17.20
CA MET A 1 -0.01 -3.29 -15.83
C MET A 1 -1.23 -3.26 -14.94
N TRP A 2 -1.07 -3.50 -13.67
CA TRP A 2 -2.12 -3.34 -12.67
C TRP A 2 -1.52 -2.74 -11.40
N ILE A 3 -2.38 -2.09 -10.63
CA ILE A 3 -1.94 -1.43 -9.40
C ILE A 3 -2.82 -1.86 -8.24
N GLU A 4 -2.27 -1.73 -7.04
CA GLU A 4 -3.02 -1.89 -5.81
C GLU A 4 -2.99 -0.58 -5.06
N ILE A 5 -4.12 -0.21 -4.51
CA ILE A 5 -4.24 0.99 -3.69
C ILE A 5 -4.68 0.56 -2.30
N ILE A 6 -3.85 0.84 -1.32
CA ILE A 6 -4.17 0.59 0.09
C ILE A 6 -4.39 1.94 0.76
N GLU A 7 -5.63 2.24 1.06
CA GLU A 7 -5.98 3.46 1.78
C GLU A 7 -5.96 3.18 3.28
N ILE A 8 -5.36 4.09 4.05
CA ILE A 8 -5.24 3.94 5.49
C ILE A 8 -5.72 5.23 6.16
N ARG A 9 -6.68 5.10 7.07
CA ARG A 9 -7.02 6.18 7.99
C ARG A 9 -6.52 5.77 9.37
N SER A 10 -5.47 6.45 9.86
CA SER A 10 -4.83 6.07 11.11
C SER A 10 -5.74 6.34 12.30
N PHE A 11 -5.71 5.42 13.27
CA PHE A 11 -6.39 5.62 14.54
C PHE A 11 -5.72 6.75 15.32
N PRO A 12 -6.47 7.44 16.21
CA PRO A 12 -5.88 8.46 17.06
C PRO A 12 -4.65 7.92 17.81
N GLY A 13 -3.54 8.66 17.76
CA GLY A 13 -2.30 8.27 18.41
C GLY A 13 -1.45 7.26 17.68
N SER A 14 -1.89 6.72 16.54
CA SER A 14 -1.15 5.70 15.82
C SER A 14 -0.26 6.23 14.70
N ARG A 15 -0.32 7.52 14.39
CA ARG A 15 0.33 8.08 13.20
C ARG A 15 1.83 7.84 13.16
N ASN A 16 2.52 8.07 14.26
CA ASN A 16 3.98 7.92 14.29
C ASN A 16 4.42 6.47 14.10
N LEU A 17 3.70 5.54 14.73
CA LEU A 17 3.99 4.11 14.59
C LEU A 17 3.68 3.64 13.17
N LEU A 18 2.61 4.14 12.57
CA LEU A 18 2.25 3.82 11.20
C LEU A 18 3.35 4.26 10.24
N GLU A 19 3.84 5.50 10.37
CA GLU A 19 4.91 6.01 9.51
C GLU A 19 6.18 5.18 9.63
N LEU A 20 6.57 4.82 10.84
CA LEU A 20 7.74 3.99 11.06
C LEU A 20 7.57 2.62 10.41
N HIS A 21 6.40 2.03 10.55
CA HIS A 21 6.09 0.74 9.97
C HIS A 21 6.15 0.78 8.44
N MET A 22 5.59 1.83 7.83
CA MET A 22 5.64 2.02 6.39
C MET A 22 7.07 2.22 5.88
N GLN A 23 7.90 2.98 6.59
CA GLN A 23 9.30 3.16 6.23
C GLN A 23 10.05 1.84 6.25
N ASN A 24 9.83 1.01 7.25
CA ASN A 24 10.46 -0.31 7.35
C ASN A 24 10.06 -1.19 6.16
N PHE A 25 8.78 -1.18 5.79
CA PHE A 25 8.32 -1.91 4.62
C PHE A 25 9.02 -1.45 3.34
N LEU A 26 9.09 -0.13 3.13
CA LEU A 26 9.73 0.41 1.93
C LEU A 26 11.18 -0.02 1.82
N GLU A 27 11.93 0.02 2.92
CA GLU A 27 13.33 -0.39 2.92
C GLU A 27 13.50 -1.87 2.58
N VAL A 28 12.68 -2.74 3.15
CA VAL A 28 12.78 -4.18 2.92
C VAL A 28 12.37 -4.53 1.49
N ILE A 29 11.33 -3.91 0.99
CA ILE A 29 10.73 -4.27 -0.30
C ILE A 29 11.55 -3.78 -1.47
N GLN A 30 12.13 -2.59 -1.39
CA GLN A 30 13.00 -2.07 -2.45
C GLN A 30 14.18 -2.99 -2.73
N LYS A 31 14.59 -3.78 -1.74
CA LYS A 31 15.70 -4.73 -1.90
C LYS A 31 15.28 -6.09 -2.43
N LYS A 32 14.01 -6.49 -2.27
CA LYS A 32 13.57 -7.87 -2.53
C LYS A 32 12.63 -8.03 -3.74
N HIS A 33 11.95 -6.98 -4.17
CA HIS A 33 10.91 -7.09 -5.19
C HIS A 33 11.21 -6.19 -6.38
N GLN A 34 11.82 -6.76 -7.40
CA GLN A 34 12.22 -6.01 -8.60
C GLN A 34 11.05 -5.71 -9.53
N ASN A 35 9.98 -6.52 -9.49
CA ASN A 35 8.83 -6.36 -10.38
C ASN A 35 7.69 -5.57 -9.76
N GLN A 36 7.90 -5.02 -8.58
CA GLN A 36 6.92 -4.21 -7.88
C GLN A 36 7.58 -2.95 -7.37
N SER A 37 6.89 -1.83 -7.50
CA SER A 37 7.34 -0.58 -6.92
C SER A 37 6.25 -0.02 -6.02
N ILE A 38 6.68 0.65 -4.95
CA ILE A 38 5.77 1.14 -3.92
C ILE A 38 5.98 2.63 -3.74
N LYS A 39 4.88 3.38 -3.71
CA LYS A 39 4.89 4.79 -3.38
C LYS A 39 3.86 5.06 -2.29
N VAL A 40 4.19 5.95 -1.38
CA VAL A 40 3.32 6.31 -0.28
C VAL A 40 2.98 7.79 -0.40
N PHE A 41 1.70 8.11 -0.26
CA PHE A 41 1.22 9.48 -0.32
C PHE A 41 0.41 9.79 0.93
N SER A 42 0.56 11.00 1.45
CA SER A 42 -0.27 11.51 2.53
C SER A 42 -1.21 12.57 1.98
N LYS A 43 -2.43 12.61 2.49
CA LYS A 43 -3.39 13.62 2.06
C LYS A 43 -2.94 15.00 2.56
N SER A 44 -2.95 15.99 1.67
CA SER A 44 -2.35 17.30 1.97
C SER A 44 -3.02 18.06 3.11
N ASN A 45 -4.31 17.83 3.32
CA ASN A 45 -5.11 18.56 4.33
C ASN A 45 -5.57 17.68 5.49
N LEU A 46 -5.20 16.39 5.50
CA LEU A 46 -5.60 15.44 6.54
C LEU A 46 -4.43 14.50 6.83
N ASN A 47 -3.72 14.75 7.92
CA ASN A 47 -2.57 13.94 8.28
C ASN A 47 -2.93 12.54 8.79
N THR A 48 -4.21 12.22 8.92
CA THR A 48 -4.66 10.88 9.29
C THR A 48 -4.75 9.93 8.11
N ASP A 49 -4.84 10.46 6.88
CA ASP A 49 -5.09 9.65 5.69
C ASP A 49 -3.83 9.49 4.86
N SER A 50 -3.54 8.25 4.47
CA SER A 50 -2.41 7.91 3.60
C SER A 50 -2.85 6.87 2.59
N VAL A 51 -2.12 6.84 1.47
CA VAL A 51 -2.35 5.87 0.40
C VAL A 51 -1.02 5.22 0.06
N ILE A 52 -1.03 3.90 -0.02
CA ILE A 52 0.10 3.13 -0.54
C ILE A 52 -0.29 2.66 -1.94
N LEU A 53 0.53 3.01 -2.91
CA LEU A 53 0.35 2.60 -4.29
C LEU A 53 1.39 1.55 -4.63
N ILE A 54 0.95 0.36 -5.05
CA ILE A 54 1.81 -0.72 -5.48
C ILE A 54 1.64 -0.88 -7.00
N HIS A 55 2.71 -0.67 -7.75
CA HIS A 55 2.74 -0.93 -9.18
C HIS A 55 3.20 -2.36 -9.42
N ASN A 56 2.39 -3.12 -10.13
CA ASN A 56 2.71 -4.50 -10.50
C ASN A 56 2.97 -4.57 -12.01
N GLU A 57 4.17 -4.98 -12.39
CA GLU A 57 4.55 -5.10 -13.79
C GLU A 57 4.04 -6.39 -14.44
N SER A 58 3.67 -7.36 -13.62
CA SER A 58 3.12 -8.62 -14.11
C SER A 58 1.85 -8.38 -14.93
N ILE A 59 1.63 -9.19 -15.96
CA ILE A 59 0.39 -9.18 -16.72
C ILE A 59 -0.72 -9.96 -16.05
N ASP A 60 -0.38 -10.84 -15.12
CA ASP A 60 -1.35 -11.68 -14.43
C ASP A 60 -1.81 -10.96 -13.14
N TYR A 61 -2.95 -10.30 -13.21
CA TYR A 61 -3.50 -9.65 -12.04
C TYR A 61 -4.19 -10.66 -11.12
N LYS A 62 -4.27 -10.29 -9.85
CA LYS A 62 -4.97 -11.06 -8.82
C LYS A 62 -6.06 -10.19 -8.21
N PRO A 63 -7.33 -10.60 -8.30
CA PRO A 63 -8.43 -9.75 -7.79
C PRO A 63 -8.32 -9.38 -6.32
N GLU A 64 -7.75 -10.26 -5.51
CA GLU A 64 -7.55 -10.02 -4.08
C GLU A 64 -6.29 -9.21 -3.76
N GLY A 65 -5.42 -9.01 -4.74
CA GLY A 65 -4.16 -8.33 -4.57
C GLY A 65 -2.97 -9.27 -4.60
N SER A 66 -1.78 -8.71 -4.73
CA SER A 66 -0.54 -9.47 -4.68
C SER A 66 -0.26 -9.97 -3.27
N LYS A 67 0.62 -10.95 -3.16
CA LYS A 67 1.07 -11.44 -1.85
C LYS A 67 1.61 -10.30 -0.99
N LEU A 68 2.40 -9.41 -1.61
CA LEU A 68 2.91 -8.23 -0.93
C LEU A 68 1.79 -7.31 -0.44
N GLY A 69 0.84 -7.00 -1.33
CA GLY A 69 -0.27 -6.13 -0.97
C GLY A 69 -1.13 -6.69 0.16
N LEU A 70 -1.38 -7.99 0.12
CA LEU A 70 -2.14 -8.66 1.19
C LEU A 70 -1.39 -8.62 2.52
N GLN A 71 -0.08 -8.83 2.50
CA GLN A 71 0.75 -8.76 3.71
C GLN A 71 0.77 -7.35 4.29
N MET A 72 0.94 -6.34 3.43
CA MET A 72 0.93 -4.96 3.87
C MET A 72 -0.43 -4.56 4.46
N ALA A 73 -1.50 -4.85 3.75
CA ALA A 73 -2.84 -4.53 4.22
C ALA A 73 -3.13 -5.18 5.57
N SER A 74 -2.74 -6.44 5.75
CA SER A 74 -2.95 -7.17 6.99
C SER A 74 -2.16 -6.55 8.16
N SER A 75 -0.88 -6.22 7.93
CA SER A 75 -0.02 -5.68 8.98
C SER A 75 -0.41 -4.27 9.40
N LEU A 76 -1.00 -3.50 8.49
CA LEU A 76 -1.37 -2.11 8.76
C LEU A 76 -2.69 -1.97 9.51
N LYS A 77 -3.46 -3.03 9.64
CA LYS A 77 -4.75 -3.00 10.35
C LYS A 77 -4.61 -2.60 11.83
N GLU A 78 -3.45 -2.80 12.42
CA GLU A 78 -3.19 -2.37 13.80
C GLU A 78 -3.25 -0.85 13.95
N PHE A 79 -2.96 -0.12 12.89
CA PHE A 79 -2.73 1.33 12.98
C PHE A 79 -3.88 2.15 12.44
N GLY A 80 -4.84 1.54 11.76
CA GLY A 80 -5.93 2.29 11.18
C GLY A 80 -6.94 1.45 10.44
N MET A 81 -7.92 2.13 9.85
CA MET A 81 -8.90 1.51 8.96
C MET A 81 -8.30 1.37 7.58
N ILE A 82 -8.41 0.18 7.01
CA ILE A 82 -7.75 -0.18 5.75
C ILE A 82 -8.79 -0.46 4.67
N ASN A 83 -8.54 0.07 3.48
CA ASN A 83 -9.24 -0.35 2.28
C ASN A 83 -8.20 -0.72 1.23
N HIS A 84 -8.27 -1.94 0.71
CA HIS A 84 -7.33 -2.47 -0.28
C HIS A 84 -8.11 -2.74 -1.57
N ALA A 85 -7.71 -2.10 -2.66
CA ALA A 85 -8.37 -2.23 -3.96
C ALA A 85 -7.36 -2.56 -5.04
N VAL A 86 -7.81 -3.33 -6.03
CA VAL A 86 -7.00 -3.70 -7.20
C VAL A 86 -7.57 -2.99 -8.41
N TRP A 87 -6.70 -2.35 -9.18
CA TRP A 87 -7.06 -1.61 -10.38
C TRP A 87 -6.26 -2.13 -11.56
N ILE A 88 -6.94 -2.41 -12.66
CA ILE A 88 -6.33 -2.93 -13.87
C ILE A 88 -6.28 -1.84 -14.91
N GLU A 89 -5.16 -1.71 -15.60
CA GLU A 89 -5.01 -0.71 -16.65
C GLU A 89 -6.04 -0.95 -17.76
N PHE A 90 -6.78 0.09 -18.09
CA PHE A 90 -7.74 0.03 -19.20
C PHE A 90 -6.98 0.02 -20.51
N GLN A 91 -7.30 -0.96 -21.34
CA GLN A 91 -6.70 -1.08 -22.69
C GLN A 91 -7.78 -0.89 -23.72
N SER A 92 -7.57 0.10 -24.57
CA SER A 92 -8.47 0.41 -25.69
C SER A 92 -8.09 -0.35 -26.94
#